data_95540f9515c7b33b56f3617026ef7741
#
_entry.id   95540f9515c7b33b56f3617026ef7741
#
_cell.length_a   1.000
_cell.length_b   1.000
_cell.length_c   1.000
_cell.angle_alpha   90.00
_cell.angle_beta   90.00
_cell.angle_gamma   90.00
#
_symmetry.space_group_name_H-M   'P 1'
#
loop_
_entity.id
_entity.type
_entity.pdbx_description
1 polymer ?
#
loop_
_entity_poly.entity_id
_entity_poly.type
_entity_poly.pdbx_seq_one_letter_code
_entity_poly.pdbx_strand_id
1 'polypeptide(L)'
;CIRDSTERVLQNGEIMVMHGQISKGFEYPSIRLAVITESDIFGKHAKKRKKKHYEGQKIHDFTELKVGDYVVHETHGLGIYRGIEKVCVDKVMKDYMKIEYRDGGTLYVLATGFDAVMKYASAESKAPKLNKLGTQEWTKTKSKVKGAVNEVAKDLVKLYAAREHGKGYQYGKDTVWQREFEEMFPFEETEDQLNAIADTKADMESHRIMDRLICGDVGYGKTEIAIRAAFKAVQENKQVAYLAPTTILAQQIYNTFSQRMKDFPVRVDLLCRFRTAAQQKKTISDLKKGQVDIIVGTHRILSKDVQFKDLGLLVVDEEQRFGVAHKEKIKQLKTNVDVLTLTATPIPRTLHMSLIGIRDMSVLEEPPMDRVPIQTYVMEYNEELVREAITRELAPVSYTHLRAHETSAHL
;
A
#
# COMPACT_ATOMS: atom_id res chain seq x y z
N CYS A 1 -37.62 -14.41 -25.49
CA CYS A 1 -37.10 -13.82 -26.75
C CYS A 1 -35.77 -13.16 -26.47
N ILE A 2 -34.68 -13.70 -26.99
CA ILE A 2 -33.37 -13.06 -26.99
C ILE A 2 -33.37 -12.11 -28.19
N ARG A 3 -33.32 -10.82 -27.97
CA ARG A 3 -33.13 -9.82 -29.01
C ARG A 3 -32.04 -8.85 -28.66
N ASP A 4 -31.17 -8.67 -29.62
CA ASP A 4 -30.04 -7.77 -29.63
C ASP A 4 -30.52 -6.36 -30.02
N SER A 5 -30.86 -5.51 -29.04
CA SER A 5 -31.04 -4.07 -29.28
C SER A 5 -30.89 -3.25 -28.01
N THR A 6 -30.01 -2.29 -28.07
CA THR A 6 -29.50 -1.46 -26.98
C THR A 6 -30.40 -0.30 -26.53
N GLU A 7 -31.62 -0.17 -27.00
CA GLU A 7 -32.45 1.04 -26.76
C GLU A 7 -33.90 0.75 -26.33
N ARG A 8 -34.14 -0.33 -25.58
CA ARG A 8 -35.50 -0.63 -25.13
C ARG A 8 -35.65 -0.62 -23.63
N VAL A 9 -36.65 0.07 -23.13
CA VAL A 9 -37.06 0.02 -21.70
C VAL A 9 -37.68 -1.36 -21.44
N LEU A 10 -37.13 -2.09 -20.44
CA LEU A 10 -37.58 -3.38 -19.97
C LEU A 10 -39.01 -3.28 -19.39
N GLN A 11 -39.87 -4.23 -19.74
CA GLN A 11 -41.20 -4.38 -19.13
C GLN A 11 -41.16 -5.39 -17.96
N ASN A 12 -42.14 -5.33 -17.06
CA ASN A 12 -42.26 -6.23 -15.93
C ASN A 12 -42.27 -7.70 -16.40
N GLY A 13 -41.31 -8.50 -15.89
CA GLY A 13 -41.16 -9.91 -16.21
C GLY A 13 -40.29 -10.21 -17.45
N GLU A 14 -39.65 -9.21 -18.05
CA GLU A 14 -38.68 -9.42 -19.14
C GLU A 14 -37.25 -9.59 -18.59
N ILE A 15 -36.50 -10.52 -19.19
CA ILE A 15 -35.09 -10.73 -18.94
C ILE A 15 -34.30 -10.31 -20.18
N MET A 16 -33.36 -9.39 -20.03
CA MET A 16 -32.47 -8.98 -21.10
C MET A 16 -31.05 -9.55 -20.84
N VAL A 17 -30.50 -10.25 -21.81
CA VAL A 17 -29.13 -10.73 -21.79
C VAL A 17 -28.29 -9.84 -22.70
N MET A 18 -27.24 -9.25 -22.12
CA MET A 18 -26.35 -8.34 -22.83
C MET A 18 -24.91 -8.83 -22.77
N HIS A 19 -24.14 -8.56 -23.82
CA HIS A 19 -22.71 -8.73 -23.82
C HIS A 19 -22.04 -7.50 -23.22
N GLY A 20 -21.34 -7.65 -22.10
CA GLY A 20 -20.62 -6.56 -21.43
C GLY A 20 -19.50 -7.09 -20.54
N GLN A 21 -18.60 -6.21 -20.12
CA GLN A 21 -17.54 -6.56 -19.17
C GLN A 21 -17.83 -5.92 -17.80
N ILE A 22 -18.75 -6.52 -17.07
CA ILE A 22 -18.97 -6.18 -15.66
C ILE A 22 -18.27 -7.27 -14.81
N SER A 23 -17.36 -6.85 -13.96
CA SER A 23 -16.53 -7.77 -13.16
C SER A 23 -17.28 -8.42 -11.99
N LYS A 24 -18.37 -7.80 -11.52
CA LYS A 24 -19.23 -8.24 -10.42
C LYS A 24 -20.61 -7.64 -10.59
N GLY A 25 -21.65 -8.42 -10.29
CA GLY A 25 -23.02 -7.94 -10.26
C GLY A 25 -23.29 -6.95 -9.12
N PHE A 26 -24.37 -6.24 -9.21
CA PHE A 26 -24.83 -5.27 -8.21
C PHE A 26 -26.37 -5.22 -8.16
N GLU A 27 -26.89 -4.71 -7.06
CA GLU A 27 -28.31 -4.56 -6.82
C GLU A 27 -28.66 -3.14 -6.37
N TYR A 28 -29.71 -2.57 -6.94
CA TYR A 28 -30.31 -1.30 -6.52
C TYR A 28 -31.75 -1.53 -6.05
N PRO A 29 -31.99 -1.80 -4.77
CA PRO A 29 -33.32 -2.12 -4.23
C PRO A 29 -34.35 -0.99 -4.44
N SER A 30 -33.90 0.27 -4.39
CA SER A 30 -34.77 1.45 -4.53
C SER A 30 -35.47 1.54 -5.89
N ILE A 31 -34.82 1.06 -6.95
CA ILE A 31 -35.35 1.02 -8.31
C ILE A 31 -35.67 -0.40 -8.78
N ARG A 32 -35.55 -1.38 -7.88
CA ARG A 32 -35.76 -2.81 -8.14
C ARG A 32 -34.96 -3.33 -9.33
N LEU A 33 -33.70 -2.91 -9.45
CA LEU A 33 -32.76 -3.34 -10.47
C LEU A 33 -31.68 -4.23 -9.85
N ALA A 34 -31.51 -5.42 -10.43
CA ALA A 34 -30.37 -6.30 -10.12
C ALA A 34 -29.63 -6.65 -11.42
N VAL A 35 -28.31 -6.55 -11.39
CA VAL A 35 -27.44 -7.00 -12.48
C VAL A 35 -26.64 -8.19 -11.98
N ILE A 36 -26.84 -9.34 -12.62
CA ILE A 36 -26.19 -10.60 -12.27
C ILE A 36 -25.19 -10.93 -13.38
N THR A 37 -23.94 -11.19 -13.02
CA THR A 37 -22.89 -11.54 -13.97
C THR A 37 -22.64 -13.04 -13.99
N GLU A 38 -21.92 -13.52 -15.01
CA GLU A 38 -21.49 -14.91 -15.11
C GLU A 38 -20.69 -15.37 -13.88
N SER A 39 -19.88 -14.48 -13.30
CA SER A 39 -19.10 -14.77 -12.09
C SER A 39 -19.95 -14.93 -10.83
N ASP A 40 -21.14 -14.35 -10.80
CA ASP A 40 -22.07 -14.47 -9.66
C ASP A 40 -22.85 -15.80 -9.73
N ILE A 41 -23.12 -16.30 -10.95
CA ILE A 41 -23.89 -17.55 -11.17
C ILE A 41 -22.98 -18.78 -11.04
N PHE A 42 -21.80 -18.75 -11.65
CA PHE A 42 -20.95 -19.93 -11.80
C PHE A 42 -19.74 -19.97 -10.87
N GLY A 43 -19.55 -18.97 -10.03
CA GLY A 43 -18.36 -18.84 -9.17
C GLY A 43 -17.07 -18.64 -9.98
N LYS A 44 -15.98 -18.29 -9.31
CA LYS A 44 -14.67 -18.09 -9.97
C LYS A 44 -14.00 -19.42 -10.31
N HIS A 45 -14.48 -20.15 -11.29
CA HIS A 45 -13.79 -21.28 -11.89
C HIS A 45 -13.20 -20.94 -13.26
N ALA A 46 -12.19 -20.10 -13.28
CA ALA A 46 -11.26 -20.03 -14.38
C ALA A 46 -9.84 -20.12 -13.80
N LYS A 47 -9.15 -21.23 -14.06
CA LYS A 47 -7.68 -21.31 -13.90
C LYS A 47 -7.07 -20.22 -14.76
N LYS A 48 -6.88 -19.02 -14.20
CA LYS A 48 -6.15 -17.94 -14.86
C LYS A 48 -4.72 -18.41 -15.06
N ARG A 49 -4.31 -18.59 -16.32
CA ARG A 49 -2.88 -18.56 -16.69
C ARG A 49 -2.27 -17.37 -15.98
N LYS A 50 -1.19 -17.57 -15.21
CA LYS A 50 -0.44 -16.51 -14.53
C LYS A 50 -0.01 -15.47 -15.56
N LYS A 51 -0.81 -14.40 -15.73
CA LYS A 51 -0.38 -13.21 -16.48
C LYS A 51 0.68 -12.54 -15.64
N LYS A 52 1.87 -12.33 -16.21
CA LYS A 52 2.95 -11.56 -15.56
C LYS A 52 2.45 -10.15 -15.29
N HIS A 53 2.50 -9.75 -14.03
CA HIS A 53 2.12 -8.40 -13.60
C HIS A 53 3.25 -7.44 -13.96
N TYR A 54 2.97 -6.42 -14.74
CA TYR A 54 3.87 -5.29 -15.01
C TYR A 54 3.33 -4.04 -14.30
N GLU A 55 4.23 -3.29 -13.65
CA GLU A 55 3.91 -2.01 -13.01
C GLU A 55 3.82 -0.90 -14.07
N GLY A 56 2.63 -0.66 -14.57
CA GLY A 56 2.24 0.45 -15.41
C GLY A 56 0.75 0.64 -15.30
N GLN A 57 0.23 1.85 -15.46
CA GLN A 57 -1.21 2.04 -15.58
C GLN A 57 -1.70 1.25 -16.79
N LYS A 58 -2.48 0.20 -16.54
CA LYS A 58 -3.16 -0.53 -17.60
C LYS A 58 -4.16 0.41 -18.24
N ILE A 59 -4.10 0.48 -19.55
CA ILE A 59 -5.08 1.19 -20.35
C ILE A 59 -6.33 0.32 -20.37
N HIS A 60 -7.40 0.79 -19.77
CA HIS A 60 -8.69 0.08 -19.74
C HIS A 60 -9.58 0.49 -20.93
N ASP A 61 -9.34 1.69 -21.48
CA ASP A 61 -10.06 2.21 -22.66
C ASP A 61 -9.13 3.11 -23.47
N PHE A 62 -9.40 3.23 -24.78
CA PHE A 62 -8.68 4.11 -25.71
C PHE A 62 -8.81 5.60 -25.35
N THR A 63 -9.85 5.98 -24.63
CA THR A 63 -10.10 7.34 -24.17
C THR A 63 -9.07 7.85 -23.16
N GLU A 64 -8.31 6.96 -22.52
CA GLU A 64 -7.29 7.31 -21.54
C GLU A 64 -5.96 7.80 -22.16
N LEU A 65 -5.74 7.55 -23.47
CA LEU A 65 -4.54 7.94 -24.19
C LEU A 65 -4.76 9.20 -25.02
N LYS A 66 -3.93 10.19 -24.83
CA LYS A 66 -3.85 11.38 -25.67
C LYS A 66 -2.72 11.23 -26.71
N VAL A 67 -2.93 11.74 -27.92
CA VAL A 67 -1.88 11.78 -28.94
C VAL A 67 -0.68 12.57 -28.38
N GLY A 68 0.49 11.96 -28.40
CA GLY A 68 1.70 12.48 -27.80
C GLY A 68 2.09 11.84 -26.48
N ASP A 69 1.23 11.03 -25.87
CA ASP A 69 1.56 10.29 -24.67
C ASP A 69 2.67 9.25 -24.91
N TYR A 70 3.56 9.13 -23.93
CA TYR A 70 4.54 8.05 -23.93
C TYR A 70 3.87 6.74 -23.52
N VAL A 71 4.13 5.70 -24.32
CA VAL A 71 3.57 4.36 -24.11
C VAL A 71 4.68 3.31 -24.15
N VAL A 72 4.51 2.24 -23.38
CA VAL A 72 5.45 1.11 -23.36
C VAL A 72 4.77 -0.11 -23.94
N HIS A 73 5.29 -0.61 -25.04
CA HIS A 73 4.87 -1.89 -25.60
C HIS A 73 5.69 -3.03 -24.96
N GLU A 74 5.04 -4.12 -24.58
CA GLU A 74 5.68 -5.24 -23.86
C GLU A 74 6.95 -5.76 -24.56
N THR A 75 6.94 -5.86 -25.89
CA THR A 75 8.03 -6.43 -26.70
C THR A 75 8.96 -5.39 -27.29
N HIS A 76 8.49 -4.18 -27.59
CA HIS A 76 9.22 -3.16 -28.35
C HIS A 76 9.70 -1.97 -27.51
N GLY A 77 9.21 -1.85 -26.27
CA GLY A 77 9.63 -0.81 -25.33
C GLY A 77 8.92 0.52 -25.53
N LEU A 78 9.60 1.61 -25.22
CA LEU A 78 9.04 2.94 -25.11
C LEU A 78 8.91 3.61 -26.48
N GLY A 79 7.70 4.07 -26.79
CA GLY A 79 7.34 4.84 -27.96
C GLY A 79 6.37 5.98 -27.62
N ILE A 80 5.93 6.73 -28.62
CA ILE A 80 4.95 7.80 -28.52
C ILE A 80 3.67 7.37 -29.23
N TYR A 81 2.54 7.49 -28.57
CA TYR A 81 1.24 7.25 -29.16
C TYR A 81 0.86 8.36 -30.15
N ARG A 82 0.50 7.97 -31.38
CA ARG A 82 0.17 8.89 -32.48
C ARG A 82 -1.29 8.82 -32.91
N GLY A 83 -2.12 8.09 -32.19
CA GLY A 83 -3.56 7.95 -32.50
C GLY A 83 -3.91 6.61 -33.09
N ILE A 84 -5.15 6.50 -33.55
CA ILE A 84 -5.70 5.31 -34.19
C ILE A 84 -5.77 5.55 -35.70
N GLU A 85 -5.25 4.63 -36.50
CA GLU A 85 -5.36 4.64 -37.94
C GLU A 85 -6.10 3.41 -38.46
N LYS A 86 -6.97 3.61 -39.45
CA LYS A 86 -7.65 2.49 -40.15
C LYS A 86 -6.72 1.96 -41.22
N VAL A 87 -6.30 0.72 -41.09
CA VAL A 87 -5.44 0.06 -42.08
C VAL A 87 -6.19 -1.12 -42.68
N CYS A 88 -6.16 -1.19 -44.02
CA CYS A 88 -6.74 -2.32 -44.76
C CYS A 88 -5.75 -3.48 -44.81
N VAL A 89 -6.06 -4.59 -44.12
CA VAL A 89 -5.28 -5.81 -44.13
C VAL A 89 -6.19 -6.92 -44.62
N ASP A 90 -5.80 -7.65 -45.67
CA ASP A 90 -6.56 -8.74 -46.28
C ASP A 90 -8.01 -8.32 -46.72
N LYS A 91 -8.13 -7.12 -47.29
CA LYS A 91 -9.40 -6.50 -47.72
C LYS A 91 -10.40 -6.20 -46.57
N VAL A 92 -9.95 -6.26 -45.32
CA VAL A 92 -10.73 -5.89 -44.12
C VAL A 92 -10.12 -4.64 -43.47
N MET A 93 -10.96 -3.61 -43.29
CA MET A 93 -10.54 -2.40 -42.53
C MET A 93 -10.53 -2.72 -41.05
N LYS A 94 -9.38 -2.50 -40.41
CA LYS A 94 -9.19 -2.68 -38.95
C LYS A 94 -8.57 -1.44 -38.36
N ASP A 95 -8.96 -1.15 -37.12
CA ASP A 95 -8.39 -0.04 -36.35
C ASP A 95 -7.09 -0.47 -35.67
N TYR A 96 -6.04 0.30 -35.91
CA TYR A 96 -4.73 0.07 -35.33
C TYR A 96 -4.26 1.29 -34.51
N MET A 97 -3.72 1.04 -33.34
CA MET A 97 -2.97 2.01 -32.55
C MET A 97 -1.62 2.23 -33.20
N LYS A 98 -1.30 3.48 -33.54
CA LYS A 98 -0.01 3.87 -34.12
C LYS A 98 0.92 4.33 -33.02
N ILE A 99 2.08 3.70 -32.90
CA ILE A 99 3.14 4.03 -31.93
C ILE A 99 4.40 4.37 -32.72
N GLU A 100 4.93 5.57 -32.50
CA GLU A 100 6.17 6.02 -33.11
C GLU A 100 7.34 5.80 -32.17
N TYR A 101 8.42 5.30 -32.73
CA TYR A 101 9.67 5.01 -32.04
C TYR A 101 10.80 5.92 -32.53
N ARG A 102 11.98 5.81 -31.91
CA ARG A 102 13.16 6.54 -32.34
C ARG A 102 13.44 6.30 -33.84
N ASP A 103 13.96 7.31 -34.51
CA ASP A 103 14.31 7.29 -35.93
C ASP A 103 13.10 7.10 -36.89
N GLY A 104 11.88 7.49 -36.45
CA GLY A 104 10.67 7.44 -37.26
C GLY A 104 10.07 6.03 -37.47
N GLY A 105 10.60 5.01 -36.79
CA GLY A 105 10.03 3.67 -36.82
C GLY A 105 8.60 3.66 -36.27
N THR A 106 7.66 3.05 -36.98
CA THR A 106 6.24 3.00 -36.58
C THR A 106 5.80 1.56 -36.34
N LEU A 107 5.10 1.35 -35.24
CA LEU A 107 4.45 0.07 -34.91
C LEU A 107 2.92 0.25 -34.93
N TYR A 108 2.26 -0.66 -35.60
CA TYR A 108 0.79 -0.75 -35.60
C TYR A 108 0.35 -1.91 -34.71
N VAL A 109 -0.36 -1.60 -33.65
CA VAL A 109 -0.92 -2.58 -32.71
C VAL A 109 -2.43 -2.64 -32.94
N LEU A 110 -2.97 -3.84 -33.15
CA LEU A 110 -4.41 -4.01 -33.33
C LEU A 110 -5.17 -3.41 -32.13
N ALA A 111 -6.24 -2.68 -32.37
CA ALA A 111 -7.01 -2.05 -31.30
C ALA A 111 -7.51 -3.03 -30.22
N THR A 112 -7.73 -4.31 -30.58
CA THR A 112 -8.06 -5.38 -29.62
C THR A 112 -6.87 -5.92 -28.81
N GLY A 113 -5.65 -5.52 -29.18
CA GLY A 113 -4.39 -5.96 -28.55
C GLY A 113 -3.77 -4.92 -27.59
N PHE A 114 -4.54 -3.98 -27.09
CA PHE A 114 -4.06 -2.91 -26.19
C PHE A 114 -3.51 -3.42 -24.85
N ASP A 115 -3.84 -4.65 -24.44
CA ASP A 115 -3.26 -5.30 -23.25
C ASP A 115 -1.71 -5.36 -23.27
N ALA A 116 -1.10 -5.28 -24.47
CA ALA A 116 0.35 -5.27 -24.65
C ALA A 116 0.98 -3.87 -24.51
N VAL A 117 0.17 -2.83 -24.38
CA VAL A 117 0.58 -1.43 -24.30
C VAL A 117 0.17 -0.85 -22.96
N MET A 118 1.07 -0.10 -22.32
CA MET A 118 0.83 0.58 -21.05
C MET A 118 1.21 2.05 -21.16
N LYS A 119 0.49 2.92 -20.48
CA LYS A 119 0.86 4.33 -20.37
C LYS A 119 2.13 4.43 -19.52
N TYR A 120 3.11 5.19 -20.00
CA TYR A 120 4.33 5.46 -19.26
C TYR A 120 4.05 6.53 -18.20
N ALA A 121 4.20 6.17 -16.94
CA ALA A 121 4.14 7.10 -15.82
C ALA A 121 5.57 7.43 -15.38
N SER A 122 6.02 8.66 -15.59
CA SER A 122 7.30 9.14 -15.09
C SER A 122 7.08 10.10 -13.93
N ALA A 123 7.83 9.91 -12.85
CA ALA A 123 7.94 10.90 -11.77
C ALA A 123 8.95 12.01 -12.09
N GLU A 124 9.69 11.91 -13.20
CA GLU A 124 10.74 12.85 -13.56
C GLU A 124 10.30 13.79 -14.68
N SER A 125 10.69 15.05 -14.57
CA SER A 125 10.37 16.13 -15.52
C SER A 125 11.12 16.06 -16.86
N LYS A 126 11.96 15.05 -17.09
CA LYS A 126 12.73 14.88 -18.33
C LYS A 126 12.04 13.91 -19.29
N ALA A 127 11.94 14.29 -20.57
CA ALA A 127 11.45 13.43 -21.63
C ALA A 127 12.26 12.13 -21.71
N PRO A 128 11.62 10.95 -21.62
CA PRO A 128 12.33 9.68 -21.65
C PRO A 128 12.87 9.37 -23.06
N LYS A 129 13.98 8.64 -23.12
CA LYS A 129 14.62 8.26 -24.40
C LYS A 129 13.83 7.12 -25.06
N LEU A 130 13.34 7.36 -26.27
CA LEU A 130 12.62 6.35 -27.05
C LEU A 130 13.49 5.17 -27.45
N ASN A 131 12.92 3.98 -27.51
CA ASN A 131 13.57 2.80 -28.04
C ASN A 131 13.59 2.81 -29.57
N LYS A 132 14.50 2.04 -30.18
CA LYS A 132 14.55 1.82 -31.61
C LYS A 132 13.93 0.46 -31.96
N LEU A 133 13.01 0.44 -32.93
CA LEU A 133 12.39 -0.81 -33.42
C LEU A 133 13.44 -1.74 -34.06
N GLY A 134 13.22 -3.04 -33.91
CA GLY A 134 14.09 -4.08 -34.51
C GLY A 134 15.44 -4.26 -33.80
N THR A 135 15.72 -3.53 -32.71
CA THR A 135 16.94 -3.67 -31.94
C THR A 135 16.73 -4.46 -30.65
N GLN A 136 17.82 -5.00 -30.09
CA GLN A 136 17.78 -5.70 -28.81
C GLN A 136 17.85 -4.75 -27.59
N GLU A 137 17.75 -3.42 -27.77
CA GLU A 137 17.86 -2.45 -26.68
C GLU A 137 16.85 -2.71 -25.56
N TRP A 138 15.59 -2.93 -25.92
CA TRP A 138 14.54 -3.21 -24.95
C TRP A 138 14.73 -4.54 -24.22
N THR A 139 15.13 -5.58 -24.94
CA THR A 139 15.45 -6.90 -24.39
C THR A 139 16.61 -6.81 -23.40
N LYS A 140 17.66 -6.07 -23.73
CA LYS A 140 18.80 -5.81 -22.84
C LYS A 140 18.36 -5.02 -21.59
N THR A 141 17.51 -4.01 -21.75
CA THR A 141 16.96 -3.24 -20.63
C THR A 141 16.14 -4.13 -19.71
N LYS A 142 15.23 -4.95 -20.25
CA LYS A 142 14.45 -5.92 -19.46
C LYS A 142 15.35 -6.92 -18.74
N SER A 143 16.37 -7.45 -19.42
CA SER A 143 17.33 -8.41 -18.84
C SER A 143 18.13 -7.77 -17.69
N LYS A 144 18.60 -6.53 -17.87
CA LYS A 144 19.31 -5.77 -16.82
C LYS A 144 18.43 -5.53 -15.59
N VAL A 145 17.19 -5.10 -15.81
CA VAL A 145 16.23 -4.88 -14.70
C VAL A 145 15.90 -6.21 -14.02
N LYS A 146 15.68 -7.28 -14.79
CA LYS A 146 15.43 -8.62 -14.25
C LYS A 146 16.63 -9.12 -13.43
N GLY A 147 17.86 -8.87 -13.90
CA GLY A 147 19.09 -9.18 -13.17
C GLY A 147 19.14 -8.44 -11.82
N ALA A 148 18.93 -7.12 -11.84
CA ALA A 148 18.91 -6.31 -10.62
C ALA A 148 17.82 -6.76 -9.63
N VAL A 149 16.61 -7.08 -10.13
CA VAL A 149 15.52 -7.61 -9.29
C VAL A 149 15.90 -8.97 -8.68
N ASN A 150 16.55 -9.83 -9.44
CA ASN A 150 17.00 -11.13 -8.94
C ASN A 150 18.10 -10.99 -7.87
N GLU A 151 19.02 -10.03 -8.01
CA GLU A 151 20.02 -9.75 -6.97
C GLU A 151 19.36 -9.27 -5.67
N VAL A 152 18.44 -8.31 -5.77
CA VAL A 152 17.67 -7.84 -4.60
C VAL A 152 16.89 -9.01 -3.96
N ALA A 153 16.29 -9.89 -4.77
CA ALA A 153 15.58 -11.05 -4.25
C ALA A 153 16.53 -12.04 -3.52
N LYS A 154 17.72 -12.28 -4.07
CA LYS A 154 18.74 -13.13 -3.42
C LYS A 154 19.22 -12.54 -2.09
N ASP A 155 19.43 -11.22 -2.03
CA ASP A 155 19.86 -10.56 -0.80
C ASP A 155 18.75 -10.60 0.26
N LEU A 156 17.50 -10.48 -0.14
CA LEU A 156 16.36 -10.66 0.77
C LEU A 156 16.31 -12.10 1.31
N VAL A 157 16.41 -13.09 0.46
CA VAL A 157 16.44 -14.51 0.89
C VAL A 157 17.58 -14.78 1.87
N LYS A 158 18.78 -14.26 1.60
CA LYS A 158 19.91 -14.37 2.54
C LYS A 158 19.63 -13.71 3.88
N LEU A 159 19.02 -12.52 3.87
CA LEU A 159 18.65 -11.81 5.11
C LEU A 159 17.63 -12.63 5.92
N TYR A 160 16.61 -13.17 5.27
CA TYR A 160 15.60 -13.99 5.94
C TYR A 160 16.19 -15.30 6.46
N ALA A 161 17.01 -15.98 5.68
CA ALA A 161 17.72 -17.19 6.13
C ALA A 161 18.61 -16.90 7.34
N ALA A 162 19.32 -15.77 7.35
CA ALA A 162 20.13 -15.35 8.51
C ALA A 162 19.27 -15.07 9.74
N ARG A 163 18.07 -14.49 9.56
CA ARG A 163 17.13 -14.24 10.68
C ARG A 163 16.51 -15.52 11.22
N GLU A 164 16.14 -16.45 10.35
CA GLU A 164 15.57 -17.75 10.75
C GLU A 164 16.55 -18.58 11.60
N HIS A 165 17.85 -18.47 11.34
CA HIS A 165 18.89 -19.09 12.14
C HIS A 165 19.39 -18.20 13.29
N GLY A 166 19.02 -16.91 13.32
CA GLY A 166 19.35 -15.98 14.37
C GLY A 166 18.55 -16.27 15.65
N LYS A 167 19.19 -16.08 16.80
CA LYS A 167 18.47 -16.06 18.09
C LYS A 167 17.98 -14.65 18.35
N GLY A 168 16.66 -14.44 18.39
CA GLY A 168 16.04 -13.21 18.85
C GLY A 168 16.11 -13.05 20.36
N TYR A 169 15.75 -11.87 20.82
CA TYR A 169 15.46 -11.68 22.23
C TYR A 169 14.10 -12.29 22.53
N GLN A 170 14.02 -13.15 23.52
CA GLN A 170 12.76 -13.78 23.92
C GLN A 170 12.16 -12.96 25.05
N TYR A 171 11.03 -12.33 24.79
CA TYR A 171 10.29 -11.57 25.80
C TYR A 171 9.55 -12.53 26.76
N GLY A 172 9.40 -12.10 28.00
CA GLY A 172 8.61 -12.84 28.99
C GLY A 172 7.12 -12.81 28.73
N LYS A 173 6.36 -13.56 29.52
CA LYS A 173 4.90 -13.53 29.52
C LYS A 173 4.38 -12.17 29.97
N ASP A 174 3.13 -11.86 29.61
CA ASP A 174 2.49 -10.61 30.00
C ASP A 174 2.50 -10.41 31.52
N THR A 175 3.01 -9.27 31.94
CA THR A 175 3.01 -8.82 33.33
C THR A 175 1.63 -8.29 33.73
N VAL A 176 1.45 -7.98 35.01
CA VAL A 176 0.26 -7.28 35.50
C VAL A 176 0.12 -5.93 34.83
N TRP A 177 1.22 -5.19 34.66
CA TRP A 177 1.23 -3.89 34.00
C TRP A 177 0.81 -3.96 32.53
N GLN A 178 1.17 -5.03 31.82
CA GLN A 178 0.72 -5.23 30.43
C GLN A 178 -0.81 -5.35 30.37
N ARG A 179 -1.40 -6.10 31.30
CA ARG A 179 -2.85 -6.29 31.36
C ARG A 179 -3.57 -5.00 31.72
N GLU A 180 -3.11 -4.29 32.74
CA GLU A 180 -3.65 -2.99 33.12
C GLU A 180 -3.59 -1.99 31.96
N PHE A 181 -2.45 -1.94 31.26
CA PHE A 181 -2.27 -1.09 30.09
C PHE A 181 -3.27 -1.43 28.96
N GLU A 182 -3.54 -2.69 28.74
CA GLU A 182 -4.49 -3.14 27.71
C GLU A 182 -5.94 -2.87 28.12
N GLU A 183 -6.30 -3.09 29.38
CA GLU A 183 -7.62 -2.78 29.94
C GLU A 183 -7.95 -1.28 29.91
N MET A 184 -6.95 -0.40 29.92
CA MET A 184 -7.13 1.05 29.75
C MET A 184 -7.43 1.48 28.31
N PHE A 185 -7.53 0.56 27.37
CA PHE A 185 -7.92 0.91 26.01
C PHE A 185 -9.41 1.25 25.95
N PRO A 186 -9.78 2.46 25.45
CA PRO A 186 -11.16 2.97 25.60
C PRO A 186 -12.16 2.40 24.59
N PHE A 187 -11.74 1.51 23.70
CA PHE A 187 -12.58 0.94 22.65
C PHE A 187 -12.65 -0.58 22.78
N GLU A 188 -13.71 -1.19 22.26
CA GLU A 188 -13.79 -2.62 22.12
C GLU A 188 -12.96 -3.09 20.92
N GLU A 189 -12.11 -4.08 21.14
CA GLU A 189 -11.32 -4.69 20.09
C GLU A 189 -12.17 -5.63 19.24
N THR A 190 -11.89 -5.64 17.93
CA THR A 190 -12.44 -6.66 17.04
C THR A 190 -11.71 -8.00 17.24
N GLU A 191 -12.32 -9.09 16.81
CA GLU A 191 -11.70 -10.42 16.89
C GLU A 191 -10.36 -10.46 16.14
N ASP A 192 -10.30 -9.84 14.96
CA ASP A 192 -9.07 -9.74 14.18
C ASP A 192 -7.96 -8.98 14.92
N GLN A 193 -8.31 -7.90 15.63
CA GLN A 193 -7.34 -7.15 16.43
C GLN A 193 -6.80 -8.01 17.57
N LEU A 194 -7.66 -8.71 18.30
CA LEU A 194 -7.26 -9.61 19.39
C LEU A 194 -6.34 -10.73 18.90
N ASN A 195 -6.68 -11.34 17.76
CA ASN A 195 -5.86 -12.36 17.13
C ASN A 195 -4.49 -11.80 16.71
N ALA A 196 -4.45 -10.63 16.07
CA ALA A 196 -3.19 -10.00 15.66
C ALA A 196 -2.32 -9.58 16.84
N ILE A 197 -2.91 -9.16 17.96
CA ILE A 197 -2.21 -8.86 19.21
C ILE A 197 -1.63 -10.16 19.80
N ALA A 198 -2.42 -11.22 19.89
CA ALA A 198 -1.98 -12.51 20.40
C ALA A 198 -0.84 -13.10 19.56
N ASP A 199 -0.97 -13.08 18.25
CA ASP A 199 0.07 -13.49 17.30
C ASP A 199 1.38 -12.71 17.49
N THR A 200 1.27 -11.37 17.58
CA THR A 200 2.45 -10.49 17.77
C THR A 200 3.16 -10.80 19.08
N LYS A 201 2.41 -10.99 20.15
CA LYS A 201 2.97 -11.36 21.46
C LYS A 201 3.62 -12.76 21.43
N ALA A 202 2.96 -13.73 20.78
CA ALA A 202 3.51 -15.08 20.63
C ALA A 202 4.85 -15.07 19.86
N ASP A 203 4.95 -14.26 18.82
CA ASP A 203 6.22 -14.08 18.08
C ASP A 203 7.30 -13.49 18.98
N MET A 204 7.00 -12.41 19.72
CA MET A 204 7.94 -11.77 20.65
C MET A 204 8.38 -12.71 21.78
N GLU A 205 7.51 -13.61 22.22
CA GLU A 205 7.80 -14.62 23.23
C GLU A 205 8.54 -15.85 22.68
N SER A 206 8.73 -15.91 21.38
CA SER A 206 9.47 -16.98 20.71
C SER A 206 10.98 -16.72 20.70
N HIS A 207 11.79 -17.75 20.39
CA HIS A 207 13.22 -17.59 20.16
C HIS A 207 13.57 -17.02 18.79
N ARG A 208 12.57 -16.90 17.90
CA ARG A 208 12.76 -16.38 16.54
C ARG A 208 12.74 -14.86 16.55
N ILE A 209 13.51 -14.25 15.66
CA ILE A 209 13.42 -12.82 15.44
C ILE A 209 12.12 -12.53 14.67
N MET A 210 11.18 -11.84 15.31
CA MET A 210 9.89 -11.52 14.72
C MET A 210 10.03 -10.67 13.44
N ASP A 211 9.34 -11.03 12.36
CA ASP A 211 9.09 -10.16 11.20
C ASP A 211 7.63 -10.32 10.76
N ARG A 212 6.74 -9.62 11.46
CA ARG A 212 5.30 -9.70 11.22
C ARG A 212 4.78 -8.49 10.44
N LEU A 213 3.90 -8.76 9.50
CA LEU A 213 3.16 -7.76 8.75
C LEU A 213 1.72 -7.69 9.25
N ILE A 214 1.30 -6.53 9.75
CA ILE A 214 -0.10 -6.23 10.05
C ILE A 214 -0.71 -5.51 8.87
N CYS A 215 -1.70 -6.12 8.27
CA CYS A 215 -2.40 -5.63 7.09
C CYS A 215 -3.85 -5.31 7.45
N GLY A 216 -4.33 -4.13 7.15
CA GLY A 216 -5.72 -3.72 7.42
C GLY A 216 -5.96 -2.31 6.91
N ASP A 217 -7.19 -1.95 6.63
CA ASP A 217 -7.55 -0.64 6.10
C ASP A 217 -7.25 0.49 7.12
N VAL A 218 -7.30 1.74 6.66
CA VAL A 218 -7.12 2.92 7.52
C VAL A 218 -8.21 2.93 8.59
N GLY A 219 -7.82 3.15 9.86
CA GLY A 219 -8.75 3.16 10.98
C GLY A 219 -9.06 1.77 11.59
N TYR A 220 -8.44 0.69 11.13
CA TYR A 220 -8.63 -0.66 11.71
C TYR A 220 -7.80 -0.95 12.96
N GLY A 221 -7.26 0.06 13.61
CA GLY A 221 -6.56 -0.11 14.89
C GLY A 221 -5.15 -0.70 14.82
N LYS A 222 -4.51 -0.77 13.63
CA LYS A 222 -3.12 -1.27 13.48
C LYS A 222 -2.13 -0.63 14.46
N THR A 223 -2.30 0.65 14.75
CA THR A 223 -1.43 1.41 15.66
C THR A 223 -1.52 0.88 17.08
N GLU A 224 -2.70 0.47 17.56
CA GLU A 224 -2.86 -0.07 18.91
C GLU A 224 -2.09 -1.40 19.08
N ILE A 225 -2.06 -2.25 18.06
CA ILE A 225 -1.26 -3.48 18.07
C ILE A 225 0.22 -3.14 18.28
N ALA A 226 0.72 -2.12 17.56
CA ALA A 226 2.10 -1.66 17.70
C ALA A 226 2.38 -1.02 19.08
N ILE A 227 1.40 -0.31 19.65
CA ILE A 227 1.51 0.29 20.98
C ILE A 227 1.65 -0.81 22.05
N ARG A 228 0.85 -1.87 22.00
CA ARG A 228 0.90 -3.00 22.95
C ARG A 228 2.23 -3.77 22.83
N ALA A 229 2.69 -4.00 21.61
CA ALA A 229 4.00 -4.60 21.36
C ALA A 229 5.15 -3.72 21.89
N ALA A 230 5.06 -2.40 21.68
CA ALA A 230 6.03 -1.44 22.19
C ALA A 230 6.05 -1.41 23.71
N PHE A 231 4.90 -1.41 24.37
CA PHE A 231 4.82 -1.45 25.84
C PHE A 231 5.45 -2.72 26.40
N LYS A 232 5.18 -3.88 25.79
CA LYS A 232 5.81 -5.16 26.14
C LYS A 232 7.33 -5.10 26.02
N ALA A 233 7.86 -4.50 24.96
CA ALA A 233 9.31 -4.37 24.79
C ALA A 233 9.95 -3.46 25.83
N VAL A 234 9.31 -2.35 26.17
CA VAL A 234 9.82 -1.38 27.16
C VAL A 234 9.85 -1.98 28.56
N GLN A 235 8.90 -2.82 28.96
CA GLN A 235 8.90 -3.50 30.26
C GLN A 235 10.15 -4.37 30.46
N GLU A 236 10.77 -4.85 29.41
CA GLU A 236 12.00 -5.63 29.40
C GLU A 236 13.25 -4.74 29.19
N ASN A 237 13.11 -3.43 29.39
CA ASN A 237 14.15 -2.42 29.20
C ASN A 237 14.71 -2.35 27.77
N LYS A 238 13.93 -2.79 26.76
CA LYS A 238 14.29 -2.66 25.34
C LYS A 238 13.77 -1.34 24.80
N GLN A 239 14.57 -0.72 23.94
CA GLN A 239 14.15 0.49 23.23
C GLN A 239 13.30 0.13 22.01
N VAL A 240 12.37 1.02 21.68
CA VAL A 240 11.48 0.87 20.53
C VAL A 240 11.67 2.02 19.56
N ALA A 241 11.77 1.72 18.27
CA ALA A 241 11.77 2.69 17.20
C ALA A 241 10.52 2.58 16.35
N TYR A 242 9.77 3.66 16.21
CA TYR A 242 8.61 3.75 15.31
C TYR A 242 8.93 4.66 14.14
N LEU A 243 8.96 4.09 12.92
CA LEU A 243 9.23 4.79 11.67
C LEU A 243 7.93 5.14 10.94
N ALA A 244 7.64 6.43 10.85
CA ALA A 244 6.51 6.96 10.07
C ALA A 244 6.99 7.59 8.75
N PRO A 245 6.24 7.47 7.65
CA PRO A 245 6.66 7.98 6.34
C PRO A 245 6.66 9.51 6.25
N THR A 246 5.79 10.18 7.01
CA THR A 246 5.65 11.64 6.98
C THR A 246 5.82 12.25 8.37
N THR A 247 6.17 13.54 8.41
CA THR A 247 6.36 14.28 9.65
C THR A 247 5.05 14.47 10.43
N ILE A 248 3.94 14.66 9.69
CA ILE A 248 2.61 14.83 10.29
C ILE A 248 2.19 13.54 10.97
N LEU A 249 2.35 12.40 10.28
CA LEU A 249 2.03 11.10 10.85
C LEU A 249 2.92 10.78 12.06
N ALA A 250 4.22 11.10 11.99
CA ALA A 250 5.11 10.94 13.13
C ALA A 250 4.64 11.75 14.35
N GLN A 251 4.15 12.98 14.14
CA GLN A 251 3.60 13.80 15.23
C GLN A 251 2.30 13.20 15.79
N GLN A 252 1.41 12.71 14.94
CA GLN A 252 0.16 12.07 15.38
C GLN A 252 0.46 10.81 16.19
N ILE A 253 1.31 9.94 15.69
CA ILE A 253 1.74 8.71 16.39
C ILE A 253 2.42 9.04 17.72
N TYR A 254 3.31 10.04 17.74
CA TYR A 254 3.93 10.50 18.98
C TYR A 254 2.89 10.94 20.02
N ASN A 255 1.88 11.70 19.62
CA ASN A 255 0.82 12.13 20.52
C ASN A 255 0.01 10.94 21.06
N THR A 256 -0.34 9.99 20.17
CA THR A 256 -1.06 8.77 20.56
C THR A 256 -0.25 7.93 21.56
N PHE A 257 1.03 7.68 21.26
CA PHE A 257 1.91 6.95 22.17
C PHE A 257 2.07 7.68 23.51
N SER A 258 2.31 8.99 23.49
CA SER A 258 2.46 9.80 24.70
C SER A 258 1.22 9.78 25.57
N GLN A 259 0.04 9.80 24.95
CA GLN A 259 -1.25 9.74 25.67
C GLN A 259 -1.47 8.35 26.29
N ARG A 260 -1.20 7.28 25.53
CA ARG A 260 -1.37 5.91 25.99
C ARG A 260 -0.37 5.53 27.09
N MET A 261 0.84 6.06 27.04
CA MET A 261 1.91 5.79 28.03
C MET A 261 1.89 6.75 29.24
N LYS A 262 0.93 7.69 29.31
CA LYS A 262 0.91 8.80 30.27
C LYS A 262 1.01 8.34 31.73
N ASP A 263 0.34 7.26 32.06
CA ASP A 263 0.21 6.76 33.44
C ASP A 263 1.30 5.73 33.81
N PHE A 264 2.24 5.51 32.90
CA PHE A 264 3.36 4.57 33.07
C PHE A 264 4.71 5.28 32.99
N PRO A 265 5.76 4.77 33.67
CA PRO A 265 7.08 5.38 33.65
C PRO A 265 7.83 5.12 32.33
N VAL A 266 7.20 5.44 31.20
CA VAL A 266 7.73 5.24 29.85
C VAL A 266 7.94 6.58 29.17
N ARG A 267 9.19 6.83 28.74
CA ARG A 267 9.53 8.06 28.03
C ARG A 267 9.43 7.88 26.52
N VAL A 268 8.47 8.57 25.93
CA VAL A 268 8.29 8.67 24.47
C VAL A 268 8.92 9.99 24.00
N ASP A 269 9.69 9.97 22.93
CA ASP A 269 10.25 11.18 22.32
C ASP A 269 10.06 11.17 20.79
N LEU A 270 10.18 12.35 20.16
CA LEU A 270 9.94 12.57 18.74
C LEU A 270 11.20 13.04 18.03
N LEU A 271 11.55 12.40 16.92
CA LEU A 271 12.69 12.77 16.08
C LEU A 271 12.26 13.05 14.63
N CYS A 272 11.93 14.31 14.36
CA CYS A 272 11.52 14.76 13.02
C CYS A 272 11.92 16.23 12.81
N ARG A 273 11.69 16.76 11.61
CA ARG A 273 12.03 18.15 11.25
C ARG A 273 11.26 19.23 12.03
N PHE A 274 10.18 18.90 12.74
CA PHE A 274 9.46 19.87 13.59
C PHE A 274 10.16 20.15 14.91
N ARG A 275 11.18 19.35 15.27
CA ARG A 275 12.02 19.59 16.43
C ARG A 275 13.22 20.45 16.08
N THR A 276 13.57 21.38 16.96
CA THR A 276 14.78 22.21 16.80
C THR A 276 16.06 21.37 16.83
N ALA A 277 17.16 21.85 16.25
CA ALA A 277 18.43 21.15 16.25
C ALA A 277 18.92 20.81 17.68
N ALA A 278 18.69 21.71 18.64
CA ALA A 278 19.04 21.48 20.05
C ALA A 278 18.21 20.34 20.67
N GLN A 279 16.90 20.32 20.42
CA GLN A 279 16.01 19.25 20.85
C GLN A 279 16.42 17.90 20.24
N GLN A 280 16.70 17.86 18.93
CA GLN A 280 17.14 16.64 18.25
C GLN A 280 18.46 16.11 18.87
N LYS A 281 19.45 16.99 19.10
CA LYS A 281 20.70 16.59 19.74
C LYS A 281 20.48 16.01 21.14
N LYS A 282 19.60 16.62 21.94
CA LYS A 282 19.24 16.13 23.27
C LYS A 282 18.59 14.74 23.17
N THR A 283 17.56 14.60 22.35
CA THR A 283 16.87 13.31 22.12
C THR A 283 17.85 12.21 21.70
N ILE A 284 18.76 12.49 20.74
CA ILE A 284 19.77 11.52 20.30
C ILE A 284 20.74 11.14 21.42
N SER A 285 21.17 12.12 22.21
CA SER A 285 22.06 11.85 23.38
C SER A 285 21.35 11.00 24.41
N ASP A 286 20.10 11.32 24.74
CA ASP A 286 19.27 10.59 25.71
C ASP A 286 18.94 9.17 25.21
N LEU A 287 18.67 9.01 23.91
CA LEU A 287 18.43 7.71 23.27
C LEU A 287 19.66 6.79 23.41
N LYS A 288 20.85 7.32 23.11
CA LYS A 288 22.11 6.58 23.27
C LYS A 288 22.38 6.16 24.73
N LYS A 289 21.95 6.94 25.70
CA LYS A 289 22.07 6.61 27.12
C LYS A 289 21.01 5.62 27.60
N GLY A 290 19.98 5.34 26.81
CA GLY A 290 18.83 4.51 27.19
C GLY A 290 17.83 5.25 28.08
N GLN A 291 17.78 6.57 28.00
CA GLN A 291 16.85 7.41 28.77
C GLN A 291 15.56 7.70 27.96
N VAL A 292 15.50 7.29 26.70
CA VAL A 292 14.30 7.32 25.84
C VAL A 292 13.96 5.87 25.54
N ASP A 293 12.76 5.47 25.91
CA ASP A 293 12.27 4.11 25.74
C ASP A 293 11.69 3.91 24.35
N ILE A 294 10.88 4.88 23.89
CA ILE A 294 10.21 4.82 22.60
C ILE A 294 10.57 6.09 21.81
N ILE A 295 11.16 5.90 20.64
CA ILE A 295 11.41 6.98 19.69
C ILE A 295 10.49 6.89 18.50
N VAL A 296 9.68 7.92 18.28
CA VAL A 296 8.84 8.04 17.09
C VAL A 296 9.49 9.03 16.13
N GLY A 297 9.50 8.74 14.83
CA GLY A 297 10.03 9.72 13.89
C GLY A 297 10.02 9.25 12.45
N THR A 298 10.59 10.07 11.58
CA THR A 298 10.70 9.79 10.15
C THR A 298 12.05 9.12 9.84
N HIS A 299 12.43 9.09 8.55
CA HIS A 299 13.73 8.61 8.09
C HIS A 299 14.93 9.24 8.84
N ARG A 300 14.74 10.30 9.63
CA ARG A 300 15.76 10.89 10.49
C ARG A 300 16.30 9.90 11.53
N ILE A 301 15.46 8.96 11.99
CA ILE A 301 15.90 7.89 12.91
C ILE A 301 16.98 7.00 12.27
N LEU A 302 16.96 6.86 10.93
CA LEU A 302 17.92 6.04 10.19
C LEU A 302 19.26 6.75 9.91
N SER A 303 19.50 7.92 10.48
CA SER A 303 20.74 8.67 10.28
C SER A 303 21.88 8.06 11.11
N LYS A 304 23.11 8.18 10.62
CA LYS A 304 24.30 7.55 11.23
C LYS A 304 24.62 8.04 12.65
N ASP A 305 24.16 9.23 13.01
CA ASP A 305 24.33 9.84 14.33
C ASP A 305 23.34 9.33 15.38
N VAL A 306 22.31 8.61 14.96
CA VAL A 306 21.32 8.00 15.84
C VAL A 306 21.82 6.61 16.25
N GLN A 307 22.05 6.44 17.52
CA GLN A 307 22.52 5.18 18.12
C GLN A 307 21.57 4.79 19.25
N PHE A 308 21.14 3.56 19.25
CA PHE A 308 20.36 2.97 20.34
C PHE A 308 21.29 2.31 21.34
N LYS A 309 20.91 2.30 22.61
CA LYS A 309 21.58 1.52 23.62
C LYS A 309 21.24 0.03 23.48
N ASP A 310 19.95 -0.27 23.36
CA ASP A 310 19.45 -1.64 23.21
C ASP A 310 18.08 -1.64 22.49
N LEU A 311 18.11 -1.63 21.15
CA LEU A 311 16.91 -1.66 20.32
C LEU A 311 16.34 -3.07 20.28
N GLY A 312 15.13 -3.27 20.82
CA GLY A 312 14.42 -4.56 20.80
C GLY A 312 13.33 -4.66 19.77
N LEU A 313 12.60 -3.54 19.48
CA LEU A 313 11.49 -3.54 18.54
C LEU A 313 11.61 -2.39 17.55
N LEU A 314 11.44 -2.71 16.27
CA LEU A 314 11.33 -1.74 15.17
C LEU A 314 9.94 -1.83 14.56
N VAL A 315 9.14 -0.77 14.69
CA VAL A 315 7.86 -0.64 13.99
C VAL A 315 8.06 0.20 12.74
N VAL A 316 7.61 -0.30 11.59
CA VAL A 316 7.70 0.40 10.30
C VAL A 316 6.30 0.58 9.74
N ASP A 317 5.86 1.83 9.68
CA ASP A 317 4.56 2.17 9.11
C ASP A 317 4.69 2.51 7.63
N GLU A 318 3.81 1.92 6.78
CA GLU A 318 3.79 2.14 5.34
C GLU A 318 5.19 1.99 4.69
N GLU A 319 5.85 0.85 4.89
CA GLU A 319 7.22 0.57 4.41
C GLU A 319 7.42 0.90 2.93
N GLN A 320 6.37 0.78 2.11
CA GLN A 320 6.39 1.10 0.68
C GLN A 320 6.70 2.57 0.37
N ARG A 321 6.36 3.48 1.27
CA ARG A 321 6.60 4.93 1.11
C ARG A 321 8.05 5.34 1.36
N PHE A 322 8.90 4.44 1.86
CA PHE A 322 10.32 4.74 2.04
C PHE A 322 11.12 4.50 0.76
N GLY A 323 12.03 5.43 0.45
CA GLY A 323 12.93 5.30 -0.68
C GLY A 323 13.95 4.17 -0.53
N VAL A 324 14.57 3.75 -1.63
CA VAL A 324 15.49 2.60 -1.70
C VAL A 324 16.62 2.70 -0.66
N ALA A 325 17.26 3.87 -0.53
CA ALA A 325 18.36 4.06 0.44
C ALA A 325 17.91 3.91 1.90
N HIS A 326 16.66 4.28 2.22
CA HIS A 326 16.09 4.10 3.55
C HIS A 326 15.75 2.63 3.81
N LYS A 327 15.21 1.92 2.81
CA LYS A 327 14.93 0.49 2.91
C LYS A 327 16.18 -0.34 3.18
N GLU A 328 17.32 0.01 2.57
CA GLU A 328 18.60 -0.66 2.87
C GLU A 328 19.03 -0.45 4.34
N LYS A 329 18.87 0.77 4.88
CA LYS A 329 19.17 1.03 6.30
C LYS A 329 18.20 0.30 7.25
N ILE A 330 16.92 0.26 6.90
CA ILE A 330 15.92 -0.53 7.63
C ILE A 330 16.31 -2.01 7.65
N LYS A 331 16.79 -2.57 6.53
CA LYS A 331 17.28 -3.95 6.47
C LYS A 331 18.44 -4.20 7.44
N GLN A 332 19.37 -3.26 7.54
CA GLN A 332 20.50 -3.37 8.48
C GLN A 332 20.04 -3.40 9.95
N LEU A 333 19.07 -2.57 10.32
CA LEU A 333 18.46 -2.58 11.65
C LEU A 333 17.68 -3.86 11.92
N LYS A 334 17.06 -4.44 10.90
CA LYS A 334 16.24 -5.66 11.00
C LYS A 334 17.03 -6.93 11.37
N THR A 335 18.35 -6.93 11.32
CA THR A 335 19.15 -8.17 11.42
C THR A 335 18.95 -8.92 12.73
N ASN A 336 18.91 -8.20 13.88
CA ASN A 336 18.82 -8.80 15.22
C ASN A 336 17.71 -8.17 16.08
N VAL A 337 16.72 -7.54 15.48
CA VAL A 337 15.66 -6.79 16.15
C VAL A 337 14.32 -7.30 15.65
N ASP A 338 13.36 -7.42 16.53
CA ASP A 338 12.00 -7.72 16.17
C ASP A 338 11.39 -6.60 15.32
N VAL A 339 10.66 -6.99 14.29
CA VAL A 339 10.10 -6.04 13.32
C VAL A 339 8.61 -6.25 13.17
N LEU A 340 7.87 -5.18 13.40
CA LEU A 340 6.44 -5.10 13.13
C LEU A 340 6.21 -4.10 12.00
N THR A 341 5.67 -4.52 10.88
CA THR A 341 5.35 -3.63 9.76
C THR A 341 3.85 -3.45 9.65
N LEU A 342 3.40 -2.20 9.54
CA LEU A 342 2.00 -1.85 9.37
C LEU A 342 1.76 -1.37 7.95
N THR A 343 0.65 -1.78 7.34
CA THR A 343 0.27 -1.29 6.01
C THR A 343 -1.24 -1.29 5.82
N ALA A 344 -1.75 -0.22 5.19
CA ALA A 344 -3.16 -0.14 4.79
C ALA A 344 -3.41 -0.84 3.45
N THR A 345 -2.42 -0.80 2.55
CA THR A 345 -2.54 -1.39 1.22
C THR A 345 -1.38 -2.36 1.00
N PRO A 346 -1.59 -3.67 1.13
CA PRO A 346 -0.53 -4.63 0.84
C PRO A 346 -0.12 -4.50 -0.62
N ILE A 347 1.13 -4.10 -0.86
CA ILE A 347 1.68 -4.14 -2.20
C ILE A 347 1.76 -5.61 -2.61
N PRO A 348 1.46 -5.96 -3.88
CA PRO A 348 1.52 -7.33 -4.38
C PRO A 348 2.80 -8.08 -4.04
N ARG A 349 3.94 -7.36 -3.95
CA ARG A 349 5.25 -7.92 -3.58
C ARG A 349 5.32 -8.32 -2.11
N THR A 350 4.86 -7.47 -1.20
CA THR A 350 4.84 -7.72 0.24
C THR A 350 3.87 -8.86 0.57
N LEU A 351 2.71 -8.87 -0.09
CA LEU A 351 1.74 -9.95 -0.01
C LEU A 351 2.32 -11.26 -0.58
N HIS A 352 3.05 -11.19 -1.70
CA HIS A 352 3.69 -12.36 -2.31
C HIS A 352 4.74 -12.98 -1.39
N MET A 353 5.55 -12.17 -0.70
CA MET A 353 6.54 -12.65 0.27
C MET A 353 5.90 -13.32 1.48
N SER A 354 4.78 -12.79 1.98
CA SER A 354 4.01 -13.39 3.08
C SER A 354 3.35 -14.71 2.67
N LEU A 355 2.79 -14.76 1.45
CA LEU A 355 2.19 -15.98 0.89
C LEU A 355 3.20 -17.13 0.65
N ILE A 356 4.49 -16.82 0.55
CA ILE A 356 5.58 -17.82 0.40
C ILE A 356 6.05 -18.34 1.78
N GLY A 357 5.49 -17.80 2.89
CA GLY A 357 5.92 -18.17 4.24
C GLY A 357 7.25 -17.56 4.66
N ILE A 358 7.71 -16.51 3.96
CA ILE A 358 8.96 -15.79 4.29
C ILE A 358 8.72 -14.79 5.42
N ARG A 359 7.45 -14.37 5.63
CA ARG A 359 7.07 -13.36 6.60
C ARG A 359 5.72 -13.70 7.22
N ASP A 360 5.61 -13.61 8.53
CA ASP A 360 4.35 -13.79 9.23
C ASP A 360 3.40 -12.62 8.96
N MET A 361 2.10 -12.89 8.86
CA MET A 361 1.11 -11.88 8.49
C MET A 361 -0.19 -12.08 9.28
N SER A 362 -0.70 -10.98 9.84
CA SER A 362 -2.05 -10.89 10.38
C SER A 362 -2.85 -9.86 9.59
N VAL A 363 -4.07 -10.21 9.21
CA VAL A 363 -4.96 -9.36 8.40
C VAL A 363 -6.14 -8.93 9.25
N LEU A 364 -6.42 -7.63 9.27
CA LEU A 364 -7.59 -7.05 9.90
C LEU A 364 -8.63 -6.80 8.81
N GLU A 365 -9.70 -7.58 8.80
CA GLU A 365 -10.79 -7.48 7.82
C GLU A 365 -12.02 -6.80 8.40
N GLU A 366 -12.20 -6.88 9.73
CA GLU A 366 -13.32 -6.29 10.44
C GLU A 366 -13.02 -4.85 10.87
N PRO A 367 -13.89 -3.88 10.48
CA PRO A 367 -13.79 -2.52 10.96
C PRO A 367 -14.21 -2.44 12.44
N PRO A 368 -13.60 -1.55 13.26
CA PRO A 368 -14.12 -1.24 14.60
C PRO A 368 -15.58 -0.80 14.56
N MET A 369 -16.34 -1.10 15.63
CA MET A 369 -17.78 -0.85 15.71
C MET A 369 -18.17 0.63 15.47
N ASP A 370 -17.31 1.57 15.87
CA ASP A 370 -17.55 3.01 15.73
C ASP A 370 -17.17 3.56 14.34
N ARG A 371 -16.69 2.73 13.44
CA ARG A 371 -16.33 3.18 12.09
C ARG A 371 -17.54 3.25 11.18
N VAL A 372 -17.99 4.46 10.93
CA VAL A 372 -19.04 4.71 9.93
C VAL A 372 -18.46 4.52 8.52
N PRO A 373 -19.08 3.70 7.65
CA PRO A 373 -18.62 3.54 6.28
C PRO A 373 -18.75 4.84 5.48
N ILE A 374 -17.77 5.12 4.63
CA ILE A 374 -17.79 6.28 3.74
C ILE A 374 -18.87 6.05 2.66
N GLN A 375 -19.86 6.92 2.59
CA GLN A 375 -20.83 6.91 1.50
C GLN A 375 -20.16 7.48 0.24
N THR A 376 -20.01 6.66 -0.76
CA THR A 376 -19.39 7.05 -2.03
C THR A 376 -20.44 7.26 -3.10
N TYR A 377 -20.45 8.45 -3.72
CA TYR A 377 -21.31 8.78 -4.84
C TYR A 377 -20.45 8.97 -6.09
N VAL A 378 -20.86 8.32 -7.19
CA VAL A 378 -20.25 8.51 -8.51
C VAL A 378 -21.28 9.21 -9.38
N MET A 379 -21.05 10.48 -9.71
CA MET A 379 -21.98 11.32 -10.47
C MET A 379 -21.21 12.34 -11.30
N GLU A 380 -21.89 12.98 -12.24
CA GLU A 380 -21.34 14.15 -12.93
C GLU A 380 -21.08 15.28 -11.93
N TYR A 381 -20.02 16.07 -12.20
CA TYR A 381 -19.66 17.20 -11.32
C TYR A 381 -20.82 18.19 -11.21
N ASN A 382 -21.27 18.41 -9.97
CA ASN A 382 -22.31 19.38 -9.65
C ASN A 382 -21.87 20.16 -8.40
N GLU A 383 -21.69 21.47 -8.57
CA GLU A 383 -21.20 22.37 -7.53
C GLU A 383 -22.14 22.46 -6.32
N GLU A 384 -23.45 22.40 -6.56
CA GLU A 384 -24.46 22.43 -5.49
C GLU A 384 -24.38 21.19 -4.61
N LEU A 385 -24.26 19.99 -5.21
CA LEU A 385 -24.11 18.73 -4.50
C LEU A 385 -22.79 18.66 -3.72
N VAL A 386 -21.71 19.17 -4.30
CA VAL A 386 -20.41 19.26 -3.60
C VAL A 386 -20.53 20.19 -2.39
N ARG A 387 -21.17 21.35 -2.55
CA ARG A 387 -21.40 22.30 -1.47
C ARG A 387 -22.29 21.71 -0.37
N GLU A 388 -23.35 21.01 -0.74
CA GLU A 388 -24.25 20.33 0.20
C GLU A 388 -23.50 19.25 1.00
N ALA A 389 -22.69 18.40 0.32
CA ALA A 389 -21.88 17.38 0.95
C ALA A 389 -20.89 17.99 1.95
N ILE A 390 -20.18 19.04 1.57
CA ILE A 390 -19.24 19.75 2.45
C ILE A 390 -19.99 20.34 3.65
N THR A 391 -21.13 20.99 3.43
CA THR A 391 -21.93 21.60 4.49
C THR A 391 -22.46 20.56 5.47
N ARG A 392 -22.89 19.40 4.96
CA ARG A 392 -23.36 18.28 5.76
C ARG A 392 -22.27 17.70 6.64
N GLU A 393 -21.06 17.53 6.09
CA GLU A 393 -19.91 17.03 6.85
C GLU A 393 -19.35 18.05 7.84
N LEU A 394 -19.51 19.34 7.60
CA LEU A 394 -19.09 20.40 8.52
C LEU A 394 -20.05 20.60 9.68
N ALA A 395 -21.33 20.30 9.51
CA ALA A 395 -22.38 20.59 10.52
C ALA A 395 -22.23 19.78 11.83
N PRO A 396 -21.86 18.50 11.84
CA PRO A 396 -21.77 17.70 13.07
C PRO A 396 -20.37 17.58 13.66
N VAL A 397 -19.28 18.08 13.02
CA VAL A 397 -17.95 17.60 13.33
C VAL A 397 -16.94 18.67 13.67
N SER A 398 -16.20 18.36 14.72
CA SER A 398 -14.95 18.99 15.06
C SER A 398 -13.94 18.93 13.89
N TYR A 399 -13.14 19.95 13.79
CA TYR A 399 -12.06 20.32 12.87
C TYR A 399 -11.13 19.21 12.30
N THR A 400 -11.23 17.98 12.74
CA THR A 400 -10.27 16.91 12.41
C THR A 400 -10.52 16.24 11.06
N HIS A 401 -11.71 16.31 10.50
CA HIS A 401 -12.05 15.56 9.28
C HIS A 401 -11.68 16.27 7.97
N LEU A 402 -11.62 17.60 7.94
CA LEU A 402 -11.22 18.35 6.75
C LEU A 402 -9.70 18.35 6.46
N ARG A 403 -8.89 17.82 7.35
CA ARG A 403 -7.45 17.59 7.13
C ARG A 403 -7.12 16.20 6.62
N ALA A 404 -8.06 15.50 6.06
CA ALA A 404 -7.78 14.28 5.33
C ALA A 404 -6.84 14.60 4.16
N HIS A 405 -5.81 13.84 4.05
CA HIS A 405 -4.53 13.96 3.38
C HIS A 405 -4.50 14.34 1.89
N GLU A 406 -5.61 14.61 1.24
CA GLU A 406 -5.68 14.62 -0.23
C GLU A 406 -6.22 15.90 -0.83
N THR A 407 -6.67 16.86 -0.02
CA THR A 407 -7.38 18.03 -0.55
C THR A 407 -6.53 19.24 -0.86
N SER A 408 -5.25 19.26 -0.52
CA SER A 408 -4.43 20.45 -0.73
C SER A 408 -3.64 20.49 -2.04
N ALA A 409 -3.75 19.48 -2.90
CA ALA A 409 -2.98 19.39 -4.13
C ALA A 409 -3.81 19.37 -5.42
N HIS A 410 -5.12 19.33 -5.35
CA HIS A 410 -5.99 19.16 -6.54
C HIS A 410 -7.32 19.94 -6.50
N LEU A 411 -7.40 21.02 -5.72
CA LEU A 411 -8.43 22.02 -5.88
C LEU A 411 -7.85 23.32 -6.44
#